data_6fd84be27aaa15631e5785a51713cc31
#
_entry.id   6fd84be27aaa15631e5785a51713cc31
#
_cell.length_a   1.000
_cell.length_b   1.000
_cell.length_c   1.000
_cell.angle_alpha   90.00
_cell.angle_beta   90.00
_cell.angle_gamma   90.00
#
_symmetry.space_group_name_H-M   'P 1'
#
loop_
_entity.id
_entity.type
_entity.pdbx_description
1 polymer ?
#
loop_
_entity_poly.entity_id
_entity_poly.type
_entity_poly.pdbx_seq_one_letter_code
_entity_poly.pdbx_strand_id
1 'polypeptide(L)'
;MSSNNNTPQNTGFKKEIGVFGGISIIGGIMIGSGIFYLGSYVLERTNMSMGLALVCWIVGGLVSILGGLCFAELGACDSRAGGMVVYMNRAYHPAVGYSFGFTSWVISGSGSIAALAIALPTALAEFFNLSDTGIKVIAIILIIGLT
;
A
#
# COMPACT_ATOMS: atom_id res chain seq x y z
N MET A 1 33.94 38.89 0.65
CA MET A 1 33.42 37.95 -0.32
C MET A 1 33.44 36.55 0.32
N SER A 2 32.34 36.16 0.94
CA SER A 2 32.19 34.88 1.62
C SER A 2 31.50 33.93 0.64
N SER A 3 32.24 32.93 0.14
CA SER A 3 31.76 31.88 -0.72
C SER A 3 30.85 30.94 0.09
N ASN A 4 29.55 31.08 -0.09
CA ASN A 4 28.56 30.18 0.48
C ASN A 4 28.56 28.88 -0.35
N ASN A 5 29.42 27.95 0.03
CA ASN A 5 29.37 26.58 -0.46
C ASN A 5 28.13 25.87 0.12
N ASN A 6 27.00 26.07 -0.50
CA ASN A 6 25.84 25.19 -0.34
C ASN A 6 26.11 23.88 -1.08
N THR A 7 26.97 23.04 -0.48
CA THR A 7 27.04 21.63 -0.85
C THR A 7 25.68 21.01 -0.52
N PRO A 8 24.98 20.39 -1.48
CA PRO A 8 23.74 19.67 -1.17
C PRO A 8 24.08 18.59 -0.14
N GLN A 9 23.41 18.65 1.02
CA GLN A 9 23.54 17.62 2.05
C GLN A 9 23.27 16.26 1.40
N ASN A 10 24.31 15.46 1.32
CA ASN A 10 24.25 14.08 0.89
C ASN A 10 23.38 13.31 1.87
N THR A 11 22.06 13.32 1.66
CA THR A 11 21.15 12.41 2.32
C THR A 11 21.59 11.02 1.88
N GLY A 12 22.09 10.20 2.82
CA GLY A 12 22.83 8.96 2.59
C GLY A 12 22.17 7.86 1.75
N PHE A 13 21.19 8.20 0.92
CA PHE A 13 20.56 7.32 -0.05
C PHE A 13 21.10 7.56 -1.45
N LYS A 14 21.73 6.54 -2.03
CA LYS A 14 22.11 6.53 -3.44
C LYS A 14 20.89 6.33 -4.32
N LYS A 15 20.77 7.09 -5.40
CA LYS A 15 19.76 6.87 -6.44
C LYS A 15 20.17 5.69 -7.31
N GLU A 16 19.84 4.47 -6.91
CA GLU A 16 20.20 3.24 -7.64
C GLU A 16 19.03 2.65 -8.43
N ILE A 17 17.78 3.04 -8.10
CA ILE A 17 16.60 2.51 -8.76
C ILE A 17 16.25 3.37 -9.98
N GLY A 18 16.43 2.79 -11.18
CA GLY A 18 15.97 3.41 -12.42
C GLY A 18 14.44 3.34 -12.58
N VAL A 19 13.93 4.05 -13.58
CA VAL A 19 12.48 4.11 -13.88
C VAL A 19 11.87 2.71 -14.07
N PHE A 20 12.55 1.83 -14.77
CA PHE A 20 12.07 0.46 -15.01
C PHE A 20 12.00 -0.37 -13.72
N GLY A 21 13.01 -0.24 -12.86
CA GLY A 21 13.00 -0.88 -11.54
C GLY A 21 11.86 -0.36 -10.66
N GLY A 22 11.62 0.96 -10.67
CA GLY A 22 10.49 1.58 -9.96
C GLY A 22 9.13 1.06 -10.45
N ILE A 23 8.91 0.99 -11.74
CA ILE A 23 7.67 0.44 -12.34
C ILE A 23 7.47 -1.02 -11.93
N SER A 24 8.52 -1.84 -11.96
CA SER A 24 8.45 -3.25 -11.58
C SER A 24 8.08 -3.43 -10.10
N ILE A 25 8.66 -2.63 -9.21
CA ILE A 25 8.36 -2.68 -7.77
C ILE A 25 6.91 -2.25 -7.51
N ILE A 26 6.47 -1.13 -8.10
CA ILE A 26 5.10 -0.64 -7.94
C ILE A 26 4.10 -1.64 -8.50
N GLY A 27 4.35 -2.18 -9.70
CA GLY A 27 3.52 -3.21 -10.31
C GLY A 27 3.41 -4.46 -9.44
N GLY A 28 4.54 -4.91 -8.86
CA GLY A 28 4.54 -6.06 -7.94
C GLY A 28 3.74 -5.82 -6.66
N ILE A 29 3.76 -4.60 -6.13
CA ILE A 29 2.97 -4.23 -4.94
C ILE A 29 1.48 -4.11 -5.29
N MET A 30 1.13 -3.60 -6.47
CA MET A 30 -0.25 -3.45 -6.92
C MET A 30 -0.92 -4.80 -7.20
N ILE A 31 -0.18 -5.78 -7.74
CA ILE A 31 -0.66 -7.15 -7.95
C ILE A 31 -0.51 -7.91 -6.62
N GLY A 32 -1.33 -7.56 -5.66
CA GLY A 32 -1.39 -8.22 -4.35
C GLY A 32 -2.63 -9.11 -4.23
N SER A 33 -2.87 -9.62 -3.03
CA SER A 33 -4.04 -10.44 -2.70
C SER A 33 -5.38 -9.77 -3.03
N GLY A 34 -5.43 -8.44 -3.03
CA GLY A 34 -6.64 -7.66 -3.31
C GLY A 34 -7.29 -7.98 -4.66
N ILE A 35 -6.49 -8.20 -5.72
CA ILE A 35 -7.04 -8.49 -7.05
C ILE A 35 -7.85 -9.80 -7.09
N PHE A 36 -7.46 -10.78 -6.27
CA PHE A 36 -8.15 -12.08 -6.21
C PHE A 36 -9.45 -12.01 -5.40
N TYR A 37 -9.49 -11.21 -4.33
CA TYR A 37 -10.68 -11.06 -3.49
C TYR A 37 -11.67 -10.01 -3.99
N LEU A 38 -11.17 -8.89 -4.48
CA LEU A 38 -12.01 -7.78 -4.91
C LEU A 38 -12.87 -8.11 -6.12
N GLY A 39 -12.41 -9.01 -7.00
CA GLY A 39 -13.17 -9.45 -8.17
C GLY A 39 -14.52 -10.05 -7.80
N SER A 40 -14.52 -11.05 -6.93
CA SER A 40 -15.74 -11.70 -6.44
C SER A 40 -16.60 -10.75 -5.60
N TYR A 41 -15.99 -9.96 -4.72
CA TYR A 41 -16.69 -9.00 -3.87
C TYR A 41 -17.42 -7.92 -4.67
N VAL A 42 -16.79 -7.36 -5.71
CA VAL A 42 -17.43 -6.37 -6.59
C VAL A 42 -18.59 -7.02 -7.36
N LEU A 43 -18.42 -8.24 -7.85
CA LEU A 43 -19.48 -8.96 -8.56
C LEU A 43 -20.69 -9.21 -7.66
N GLU A 44 -20.47 -9.60 -6.42
CA GLU A 44 -21.52 -9.82 -5.42
C GLU A 44 -22.27 -8.53 -5.09
N ARG A 45 -21.57 -7.41 -4.94
CA ARG A 45 -22.15 -6.07 -4.67
C ARG A 45 -22.89 -5.48 -5.86
N THR A 46 -22.56 -5.89 -7.07
CA THR A 46 -23.25 -5.47 -8.30
C THR A 46 -24.37 -6.42 -8.74
N ASN A 47 -24.92 -7.21 -7.80
CA ASN A 47 -25.96 -8.22 -8.09
C ASN A 47 -25.58 -9.15 -9.25
N MET A 48 -24.33 -9.60 -9.30
CA MET A 48 -23.78 -10.47 -10.36
C MET A 48 -23.83 -9.84 -11.77
N SER A 49 -23.98 -8.50 -11.86
CA SER A 49 -23.97 -7.78 -13.12
C SER A 49 -22.53 -7.52 -13.59
N MET A 50 -22.08 -8.28 -14.58
CA MET A 50 -20.74 -8.11 -15.16
C MET A 50 -20.50 -6.70 -15.70
N GLY A 51 -21.52 -6.08 -16.32
CA GLY A 51 -21.42 -4.72 -16.85
C GLY A 51 -21.15 -3.68 -15.78
N LEU A 52 -21.88 -3.72 -14.65
CA LEU A 52 -21.68 -2.81 -13.53
C LEU A 52 -20.32 -3.06 -12.86
N ALA A 53 -19.91 -4.31 -12.72
CA ALA A 53 -18.60 -4.64 -12.18
C ALA A 53 -17.46 -4.04 -13.02
N LEU A 54 -17.53 -4.15 -14.35
CA LEU A 54 -16.55 -3.53 -15.25
C LEU A 54 -16.52 -2.01 -15.14
N VAL A 55 -17.68 -1.36 -15.07
CA VAL A 55 -17.75 0.10 -14.86
C VAL A 55 -17.07 0.50 -13.55
N CYS A 56 -17.32 -0.22 -12.46
CA CYS A 56 -16.65 0.03 -11.18
C CYS A 56 -15.11 -0.08 -11.30
N TRP A 57 -14.61 -1.08 -12.02
CA TRP A 57 -13.18 -1.25 -12.25
C TRP A 57 -12.58 -0.12 -13.09
N ILE A 58 -13.26 0.29 -14.16
CA ILE A 58 -12.81 1.40 -15.02
C ILE A 58 -12.77 2.71 -14.23
N VAL A 59 -13.85 3.04 -13.52
CA VAL A 59 -13.92 4.26 -12.71
C VAL A 59 -12.88 4.25 -11.59
N GLY A 60 -12.73 3.12 -10.88
CA GLY A 60 -11.70 2.96 -9.85
C GLY A 60 -10.28 3.13 -10.41
N GLY A 61 -10.02 2.56 -11.61
CA GLY A 61 -8.75 2.72 -12.32
C GLY A 61 -8.45 4.18 -12.69
N LEU A 62 -9.44 4.90 -13.22
CA LEU A 62 -9.30 6.33 -13.55
C LEU A 62 -8.99 7.18 -12.31
N VAL A 63 -9.73 6.98 -11.22
CA VAL A 63 -9.49 7.69 -9.95
C VAL A 63 -8.08 7.38 -9.41
N SER A 64 -7.64 6.13 -9.50
CA SER A 64 -6.29 5.72 -9.08
C SER A 64 -5.19 6.37 -9.91
N ILE A 65 -5.38 6.50 -11.23
CA ILE A 65 -4.43 7.18 -12.11
C ILE A 65 -4.34 8.66 -11.75
N LEU A 66 -5.48 9.35 -11.57
CA LEU A 66 -5.50 10.76 -11.17
C LEU A 66 -4.81 10.98 -9.82
N GLY A 67 -5.09 10.13 -8.84
CA GLY A 67 -4.40 10.17 -7.55
C GLY A 67 -2.90 9.93 -7.69
N GLY A 68 -2.50 8.95 -8.50
CA GLY A 68 -1.11 8.66 -8.79
C GLY A 68 -0.35 9.83 -9.43
N LEU A 69 -0.98 10.55 -10.36
CA LEU A 69 -0.41 11.75 -10.97
C LEU A 69 -0.17 12.87 -9.95
N CYS A 70 -1.13 13.10 -9.03
CA CYS A 70 -0.94 14.08 -7.94
C CYS A 70 0.26 13.71 -7.07
N PHE A 71 0.42 12.44 -6.71
CA PHE A 71 1.58 11.99 -5.93
C PHE A 71 2.88 12.05 -6.71
N ALA A 72 2.87 11.80 -8.00
CA ALA A 72 4.04 11.93 -8.86
C ALA A 72 4.54 13.38 -8.90
N GLU A 73 3.63 14.34 -8.97
CA GLU A 73 3.96 15.76 -8.95
C GLU A 73 4.51 16.21 -7.59
N LEU A 74 3.90 15.77 -6.49
CA LEU A 74 4.43 15.99 -5.14
C LEU A 74 5.84 15.40 -4.96
N GLY A 75 6.08 14.20 -5.48
CA GLY A 75 7.39 13.56 -5.45
C GLY A 75 8.44 14.26 -6.29
N ALA A 76 8.03 14.88 -7.41
CA ALA A 76 8.92 15.71 -8.22
C ALA A 76 9.28 17.03 -7.53
N CYS A 77 8.33 17.64 -6.80
CA CYS A 77 8.55 18.88 -6.05
C CYS A 77 9.41 18.67 -4.80
N ASP A 78 9.29 17.54 -4.12
CA ASP A 78 10.03 17.23 -2.89
C ASP A 78 10.57 15.79 -2.94
N SER A 79 11.82 15.65 -3.34
CA SER A 79 12.51 14.36 -3.49
C SER A 79 13.14 13.83 -2.19
N ARG A 80 12.79 14.39 -1.02
CA ARG A 80 13.32 13.94 0.28
C ARG A 80 12.77 12.57 0.66
N ALA A 81 13.61 11.80 1.36
CA ALA A 81 13.18 10.53 1.92
C ALA A 81 12.11 10.75 3.03
N GLY A 82 11.05 9.92 3.02
CA GLY A 82 9.96 10.00 4.01
C GLY A 82 8.55 10.00 3.39
N GLY A 83 8.43 10.13 2.08
CA GLY A 83 7.17 9.98 1.34
C GLY A 83 6.04 10.86 1.88
N MET A 84 4.87 10.24 2.10
CA MET A 84 3.64 10.93 2.53
C MET A 84 3.81 11.76 3.82
N VAL A 85 4.62 11.29 4.77
CA VAL A 85 4.85 12.01 6.04
C VAL A 85 5.49 13.37 5.78
N VAL A 86 6.46 13.43 4.84
CA VAL A 86 7.13 14.68 4.45
C VAL A 86 6.15 15.63 3.78
N TYR A 87 5.28 15.11 2.90
CA TYR A 87 4.27 15.93 2.23
C TYR A 87 3.25 16.51 3.21
N MET A 88 2.79 15.71 4.19
CA MET A 88 1.88 16.17 5.24
C MET A 88 2.53 17.22 6.17
N ASN A 89 3.79 17.01 6.53
CA ASN A 89 4.55 18.00 7.33
C ASN A 89 4.68 19.35 6.62
N ARG A 90 4.85 19.31 5.30
CA ARG A 90 5.05 20.54 4.51
C ARG A 90 3.73 21.24 4.17
N ALA A 91 2.67 20.46 3.86
CA ALA A 91 1.38 21.00 3.47
C ALA A 91 0.58 21.56 4.67
N TYR A 92 0.73 20.97 5.84
CA TYR A 92 -0.06 21.32 7.02
C TYR A 92 0.83 21.75 8.19
N HIS A 93 1.07 20.82 9.12
CA HIS A 93 1.84 21.07 10.32
C HIS A 93 2.60 19.80 10.72
N PRO A 94 3.78 19.91 11.39
CA PRO A 94 4.55 18.73 11.82
C PRO A 94 3.76 17.71 12.67
N ALA A 95 2.81 18.19 13.48
CA ALA A 95 1.93 17.32 14.26
C ALA A 95 1.03 16.43 13.36
N VAL A 96 0.57 16.95 12.22
CA VAL A 96 -0.26 16.19 11.27
C VAL A 96 0.56 15.08 10.59
N GLY A 97 1.78 15.41 10.16
CA GLY A 97 2.68 14.42 9.58
C GLY A 97 3.09 13.35 10.58
N TYR A 98 3.35 13.71 11.84
CA TYR A 98 3.61 12.74 12.89
C TYR A 98 2.40 11.81 13.14
N SER A 99 1.22 12.39 13.29
CA SER A 99 -0.02 11.61 13.48
C SER A 99 -0.28 10.66 12.32
N PHE A 100 -0.07 11.13 11.09
CA PHE A 100 -0.20 10.29 9.88
C PHE A 100 0.81 9.14 9.88
N GLY A 101 2.08 9.43 10.16
CA GLY A 101 3.14 8.42 10.23
C GLY A 101 2.88 7.37 11.31
N PHE A 102 2.48 7.80 12.50
CA PHE A 102 2.13 6.91 13.59
C PHE A 102 0.94 6.02 13.26
N THR A 103 -0.14 6.61 12.72
CA THR A 103 -1.33 5.87 12.29
C THR A 103 -1.01 4.87 11.18
N SER A 104 -0.21 5.27 10.20
CA SER A 104 0.24 4.38 9.12
C SER A 104 1.05 3.21 9.65
N TRP A 105 1.95 3.46 10.60
CA TRP A 105 2.77 2.40 11.19
C TRP A 105 1.93 1.42 12.01
N VAL A 106 1.09 1.92 12.91
CA VAL A 106 0.30 1.08 13.83
C VAL A 106 -0.86 0.39 13.12
N ILE A 107 -1.64 1.12 12.31
CA ILE A 107 -2.87 0.58 11.71
C ILE A 107 -2.61 -0.08 10.37
N SER A 108 -1.96 0.62 9.42
CA SER A 108 -1.76 0.08 8.08
C SER A 108 -0.76 -1.07 8.05
N GLY A 109 0.36 -0.94 8.77
CA GLY A 109 1.37 -1.98 8.84
C GLY A 109 0.84 -3.25 9.51
N SER A 110 0.40 -3.12 10.75
CA SER A 110 -0.13 -4.27 11.53
C SER A 110 -1.41 -4.86 10.93
N GLY A 111 -2.31 -4.00 10.44
CA GLY A 111 -3.56 -4.43 9.82
C GLY A 111 -3.34 -5.21 8.53
N SER A 112 -2.38 -4.80 7.70
CA SER A 112 -2.03 -5.51 6.46
C SER A 112 -1.46 -6.90 6.76
N ILE A 113 -0.57 -7.02 7.74
CA ILE A 113 0.00 -8.31 8.15
C ILE A 113 -1.11 -9.23 8.68
N ALA A 114 -1.98 -8.71 9.55
CA ALA A 114 -3.09 -9.49 10.10
C ALA A 114 -4.08 -9.95 9.00
N ALA A 115 -4.40 -9.08 8.05
CA ALA A 115 -5.29 -9.41 6.93
C ALA A 115 -4.69 -10.54 6.06
N LEU A 116 -3.41 -10.47 5.74
CA LEU A 116 -2.72 -11.52 4.96
C LEU A 116 -2.62 -12.83 5.73
N ALA A 117 -2.37 -12.77 7.04
CA ALA A 117 -2.28 -13.94 7.90
C ALA A 117 -3.62 -14.68 8.04
N ILE A 118 -4.75 -13.98 7.91
CA ILE A 118 -6.09 -14.61 7.91
C ILE A 118 -6.47 -15.09 6.51
N ALA A 119 -6.06 -14.39 5.47
CA ALA A 119 -6.43 -14.72 4.09
C ALA A 119 -5.95 -16.12 3.68
N LEU A 120 -4.73 -16.52 4.05
CA LEU A 120 -4.15 -17.80 3.68
C LEU A 120 -4.88 -19.00 4.33
N PRO A 121 -5.12 -19.04 5.66
CA PRO A 121 -5.90 -20.12 6.26
C PRO A 121 -7.35 -20.16 5.78
N THR A 122 -7.95 -19.00 5.45
CA THR A 122 -9.31 -18.95 4.91
C THR A 122 -9.38 -19.60 3.52
N ALA A 123 -8.39 -19.34 2.67
CA ALA A 123 -8.30 -19.99 1.37
C ALA A 123 -8.06 -21.51 1.50
N LEU A 124 -7.28 -21.95 2.48
CA LEU A 124 -7.04 -23.35 2.77
C LEU A 124 -8.26 -24.05 3.39
N ALA A 125 -9.12 -23.32 4.07
CA ALA A 125 -10.30 -23.88 4.73
C ALA A 125 -11.27 -24.54 3.74
N GLU A 126 -11.36 -24.04 2.52
CA GLU A 126 -12.17 -24.65 1.45
C GLU A 126 -11.63 -26.02 1.02
N PHE A 127 -10.33 -26.25 1.11
CA PHE A 127 -9.70 -27.52 0.72
C PHE A 127 -9.65 -28.54 1.88
N PHE A 128 -9.47 -28.08 3.12
CA PHE A 128 -9.22 -28.94 4.29
C PHE A 128 -10.39 -29.00 5.27
N ASN A 129 -11.54 -28.39 4.99
CA ASN A 129 -12.70 -28.33 5.90
C ASN A 129 -12.32 -27.85 7.31
N LEU A 130 -11.48 -26.80 7.39
CA LEU A 130 -11.00 -26.27 8.66
C LEU A 130 -12.13 -25.56 9.40
N SER A 131 -12.23 -25.86 10.70
CA SER A 131 -13.13 -25.12 11.60
C SER A 131 -12.62 -23.67 11.79
N ASP A 132 -13.52 -22.74 12.14
CA ASP A 132 -13.19 -21.34 12.47
C ASP A 132 -12.07 -21.20 13.50
N THR A 133 -12.00 -22.14 14.44
CA THR A 133 -10.93 -22.19 15.43
C THR A 133 -9.59 -22.59 14.79
N GLY A 134 -9.61 -23.53 13.84
CA GLY A 134 -8.42 -23.96 13.10
C GLY A 134 -7.82 -22.81 12.26
N ILE A 135 -8.66 -22.02 11.59
CA ILE A 135 -8.25 -20.85 10.81
C ILE A 135 -7.49 -19.86 11.70
N LYS A 136 -8.05 -19.54 12.88
CA LYS A 136 -7.43 -18.60 13.84
C LYS A 136 -6.09 -19.11 14.38
N VAL A 137 -6.00 -20.38 14.70
CA VAL A 137 -4.76 -20.99 15.22
C VAL A 137 -3.65 -20.96 14.16
N ILE A 138 -3.97 -21.32 12.91
CA ILE A 138 -3.01 -21.26 11.80
C ILE A 138 -2.57 -19.82 11.54
N ALA A 139 -3.50 -18.84 11.56
CA ALA A 139 -3.18 -17.42 11.41
C ALA A 139 -2.20 -16.92 12.48
N ILE A 140 -2.41 -17.30 13.75
CA ILE A 140 -1.52 -16.94 14.86
C ILE A 140 -0.13 -17.57 14.68
N ILE A 141 -0.06 -18.84 14.30
CA ILE A 141 1.22 -19.54 14.05
C ILE A 141 1.98 -18.86 12.91
N LEU A 142 1.28 -18.46 11.85
CA LEU A 142 1.87 -17.72 10.72
C LEU A 142 2.44 -16.38 11.15
N ILE A 143 1.71 -15.61 11.94
CA ILE A 143 2.18 -14.29 12.43
C ILE A 143 3.44 -14.48 13.27
N ILE A 144 3.44 -15.44 14.20
CA ILE A 144 4.60 -15.72 15.08
C ILE A 144 5.80 -16.24 14.27
N GLY A 145 5.56 -17.04 13.25
CA GLY A 145 6.63 -17.62 12.43
C GLY A 145 7.26 -16.66 11.42
N LEU A 146 6.53 -15.59 11.04
CA LEU A 146 7.00 -14.55 10.10
C LEU A 146 7.60 -13.33 10.79
N THR A 147 7.41 -13.18 12.11
CA THR A 147 7.94 -12.07 12.90
C THR A 147 9.20 -12.49 13.65
#